data_c1cccc287ddedd8d748ae6615cdc8ea2
#
_entry.id   c1cccc287ddedd8d748ae6615cdc8ea2
#
_cell.length_a   1.000
_cell.length_b   1.000
_cell.length_c   1.000
_cell.angle_alpha   90.00
_cell.angle_beta   90.00
_cell.angle_gamma   90.00
#
_symmetry.space_group_name_H-M   'P 1'
#
loop_
_entity.id
_entity.type
_entity.pdbx_description
1 polymer ?
#
loop_
_entity_poly.entity_id
_entity_poly.type
_entity_poly.pdbx_seq_one_letter_code
_entity_poly.pdbx_strand_id
1 'polypeptide(L)'
;EGLSRADSTDFADKYIRRWICDVLLYRMAQKNIPDIERIDALVEKYRRDLVIFEYRKRLVNERVTKSFDEQEMLDYYERNSEMFRLHEAILKGLFLKVPENTPNLGQLKKWYCSTNPDGVEKIEKYALKNAVIYDYFYDKWIPFEEIVNNIPYEFGDAESFLKTHHKLEFNKNGYWYLLNITEYRLPGEEMPYDFARAQIQEILTNSNRLNFDRELEENLYRDAEKSGDIKWLYKGEKSIEKESIK
;
A
#
# COMPACT_ATOMS: atom_id res chain seq x y z
N GLU A 1 31.83 -14.97 9.48
CA GLU A 1 33.29 -15.03 9.75
C GLU A 1 33.52 -14.34 11.09
N GLY A 2 34.04 -15.08 12.09
CA GLY A 2 34.27 -14.57 13.43
C GLY A 2 35.47 -13.65 13.48
N LEU A 3 35.33 -12.51 14.14
CA LEU A 3 36.42 -11.59 14.44
C LEU A 3 37.54 -12.33 15.22
N SER A 4 38.80 -12.02 14.96
CA SER A 4 39.89 -12.56 15.74
C SER A 4 39.79 -12.09 17.21
N ARG A 5 40.37 -12.83 18.15
CA ARG A 5 40.31 -12.49 19.58
C ARG A 5 40.92 -11.11 19.89
N ALA A 6 41.93 -10.72 19.11
CA ALA A 6 42.57 -9.40 19.19
C ALA A 6 41.64 -8.28 18.68
N ASP A 7 40.99 -8.49 17.53
CA ASP A 7 40.03 -7.52 16.95
C ASP A 7 38.79 -7.34 17.84
N SER A 8 38.35 -8.43 18.49
CA SER A 8 37.21 -8.39 19.44
C SER A 8 37.55 -7.57 20.69
N THR A 9 38.78 -7.66 21.19
CA THR A 9 39.24 -6.89 22.36
C THR A 9 39.39 -5.41 22.00
N ASP A 10 39.98 -5.10 20.86
CA ASP A 10 40.14 -3.71 20.38
C ASP A 10 38.77 -3.04 20.13
N PHE A 11 37.83 -3.80 19.58
CA PHE A 11 36.44 -3.32 19.39
C PHE A 11 35.76 -3.04 20.76
N ALA A 12 35.90 -3.94 21.71
CA ALA A 12 35.33 -3.77 23.05
C ALA A 12 35.92 -2.54 23.76
N ASP A 13 37.24 -2.36 23.70
CA ASP A 13 37.92 -1.21 24.31
C ASP A 13 37.51 0.11 23.68
N LYS A 14 37.37 0.19 22.33
CA LYS A 14 36.87 1.33 21.64
C LYS A 14 35.41 1.66 22.01
N TYR A 15 34.58 0.62 22.12
CA TYR A 15 33.17 0.78 22.54
C TYR A 15 33.06 1.32 23.97
N ILE A 16 33.80 0.72 24.90
CA ILE A 16 33.82 1.13 26.31
C ILE A 16 34.32 2.58 26.44
N ARG A 17 35.40 2.93 25.74
CA ARG A 17 35.95 4.29 25.75
C ARG A 17 34.93 5.31 25.22
N ARG A 18 34.25 4.98 24.14
CA ARG A 18 33.18 5.84 23.56
C ARG A 18 32.04 6.03 24.56
N TRP A 19 31.57 4.93 25.15
CA TRP A 19 30.50 5.00 26.15
C TRP A 19 30.91 5.86 27.37
N ILE A 20 32.13 5.72 27.86
CA ILE A 20 32.65 6.54 28.98
C ILE A 20 32.66 8.03 28.58
N CYS A 21 33.14 8.36 27.37
CA CYS A 21 33.14 9.73 26.86
C CYS A 21 31.71 10.30 26.76
N ASP A 22 30.76 9.54 26.25
CA ASP A 22 29.36 9.95 26.17
C ASP A 22 28.74 10.23 27.54
N VAL A 23 29.01 9.38 28.54
CA VAL A 23 28.53 9.60 29.91
C VAL A 23 29.17 10.84 30.56
N LEU A 24 30.47 11.05 30.38
CA LEU A 24 31.15 12.22 30.91
C LEU A 24 30.68 13.50 30.23
N LEU A 25 30.52 13.48 28.91
CA LEU A 25 30.01 14.62 28.14
C LEU A 25 28.58 14.98 28.54
N TYR A 26 27.72 13.97 28.75
CA TYR A 26 26.35 14.19 29.22
C TYR A 26 26.33 14.84 30.62
N ARG A 27 27.15 14.38 31.54
CA ARG A 27 27.28 15.00 32.88
C ARG A 27 27.77 16.45 32.83
N MET A 28 28.70 16.75 31.92
CA MET A 28 29.17 18.12 31.71
C MET A 28 28.06 18.99 31.07
N ALA A 29 27.35 18.46 30.08
CA ALA A 29 26.25 19.16 29.43
C ALA A 29 25.14 19.50 30.43
N GLN A 30 24.72 18.58 31.27
CA GLN A 30 23.72 18.83 32.33
C GLN A 30 24.08 19.99 33.26
N LYS A 31 25.38 20.21 33.52
CA LYS A 31 25.83 21.30 34.39
C LYS A 31 25.95 22.66 33.66
N ASN A 32 26.16 22.65 32.34
CA ASN A 32 26.52 23.81 31.57
C ASN A 32 25.41 24.30 30.64
N ILE A 33 24.37 23.49 30.40
CA ILE A 33 23.22 23.91 29.59
C ILE A 33 22.26 24.73 30.49
N PRO A 34 22.04 26.02 30.22
CA PRO A 34 21.21 26.86 31.09
C PRO A 34 19.71 26.51 31.02
N ASP A 35 19.26 25.94 29.89
CA ASP A 35 17.84 25.66 29.61
C ASP A 35 17.50 24.17 29.69
N ILE A 36 18.03 23.45 30.68
CA ILE A 36 17.76 22.01 30.82
C ILE A 36 16.26 21.73 31.01
N GLU A 37 15.54 22.62 31.73
CA GLU A 37 14.11 22.53 31.95
C GLU A 37 13.31 22.55 30.66
N ARG A 38 13.76 23.32 29.67
CA ARG A 38 13.15 23.33 28.32
C ARG A 38 13.32 21.99 27.63
N ILE A 39 14.48 21.34 27.80
CA ILE A 39 14.74 20.00 27.23
C ILE A 39 13.82 19.00 27.91
N ASP A 40 13.70 19.04 29.22
CA ASP A 40 12.83 18.14 29.99
C ASP A 40 11.36 18.32 29.59
N ALA A 41 10.91 19.54 29.41
CA ALA A 41 9.55 19.85 28.91
C ALA A 41 9.31 19.28 27.50
N LEU A 42 10.29 19.35 26.59
CA LEU A 42 10.20 18.76 25.26
C LEU A 42 10.15 17.24 25.32
N VAL A 43 10.95 16.61 26.17
CA VAL A 43 10.98 15.17 26.36
C VAL A 43 9.63 14.68 26.94
N GLU A 44 9.08 15.37 27.95
CA GLU A 44 7.78 15.01 28.52
C GLU A 44 6.62 15.22 27.52
N LYS A 45 6.68 16.28 26.70
CA LYS A 45 5.72 16.45 25.60
C LYS A 45 5.82 15.30 24.62
N TYR A 46 7.00 14.96 24.15
CA TYR A 46 7.23 13.85 23.21
C TYR A 46 6.77 12.52 23.78
N ARG A 47 7.08 12.25 25.05
CA ARG A 47 6.63 11.05 25.75
C ARG A 47 5.10 10.93 25.77
N ARG A 48 4.42 12.02 26.12
CA ARG A 48 2.94 12.07 26.12
C ARG A 48 2.38 11.80 24.74
N ASP A 49 2.90 12.48 23.71
CA ASP A 49 2.46 12.33 22.33
C ASP A 49 2.66 10.88 21.84
N LEU A 50 3.78 10.26 22.19
CA LEU A 50 4.08 8.86 21.87
C LEU A 50 3.15 7.88 22.58
N VAL A 51 2.86 8.10 23.87
CA VAL A 51 1.93 7.25 24.63
C VAL A 51 0.51 7.35 24.03
N ILE A 52 0.05 8.55 23.70
CA ILE A 52 -1.26 8.76 23.05
C ILE A 52 -1.29 8.07 21.70
N PHE A 53 -0.24 8.22 20.88
CA PHE A 53 -0.13 7.57 19.58
C PHE A 53 -0.20 6.04 19.68
N GLU A 54 0.59 5.43 20.57
CA GLU A 54 0.60 3.97 20.77
C GLU A 54 -0.75 3.45 21.29
N TYR A 55 -1.39 4.20 22.18
CA TYR A 55 -2.72 3.84 22.70
C TYR A 55 -3.77 3.88 21.60
N ARG A 56 -3.84 4.98 20.82
CA ARG A 56 -4.74 5.09 19.65
C ARG A 56 -4.52 3.96 18.65
N LYS A 57 -3.25 3.69 18.31
CA LYS A 57 -2.88 2.61 17.40
C LYS A 57 -3.40 1.24 17.86
N ARG A 58 -3.30 0.93 19.15
CA ARG A 58 -3.83 -0.31 19.73
C ARG A 58 -5.34 -0.37 19.61
N LEU A 59 -6.04 0.69 20.00
CA LEU A 59 -7.50 0.75 19.93
C LEU A 59 -8.01 0.60 18.48
N VAL A 60 -7.35 1.26 17.53
CA VAL A 60 -7.66 1.13 16.09
C VAL A 60 -7.47 -0.31 15.65
N ASN A 61 -6.34 -0.95 15.99
CA ASN A 61 -6.08 -2.34 15.60
C ASN A 61 -7.10 -3.32 16.20
N GLU A 62 -7.60 -3.07 17.41
CA GLU A 62 -8.59 -3.92 18.06
C GLU A 62 -10.00 -3.76 17.47
N ARG A 63 -10.37 -2.56 16.98
CA ARG A 63 -11.73 -2.25 16.53
C ARG A 63 -11.90 -2.15 15.03
N VAL A 64 -10.88 -1.72 14.30
CA VAL A 64 -10.94 -1.41 12.85
C VAL A 64 -10.47 -2.58 11.97
N THR A 65 -9.93 -3.67 12.57
CA THR A 65 -9.53 -4.89 11.83
C THR A 65 -10.70 -5.73 11.30
N LYS A 66 -11.94 -5.25 11.37
CA LYS A 66 -13.04 -5.91 10.69
C LYS A 66 -12.87 -5.78 9.18
N SER A 67 -12.74 -6.92 8.50
CA SER A 67 -12.93 -6.98 7.05
C SER A 67 -14.32 -6.42 6.72
N PHE A 68 -14.38 -5.50 5.78
CA PHE A 68 -15.66 -5.02 5.26
C PHE A 68 -16.38 -6.18 4.58
N ASP A 69 -17.69 -6.20 4.70
CA ASP A 69 -18.54 -7.11 3.95
C ASP A 69 -18.46 -6.73 2.45
N GLU A 70 -18.49 -7.74 1.60
CA GLU A 70 -18.46 -7.55 0.14
C GLU A 70 -19.61 -6.64 -0.33
N GLN A 71 -20.78 -6.75 0.32
CA GLN A 71 -21.92 -5.89 0.01
C GLN A 71 -21.66 -4.42 0.36
N GLU A 72 -21.02 -4.16 1.51
CA GLU A 72 -20.65 -2.77 1.91
C GLU A 72 -19.68 -2.14 0.90
N MET A 73 -18.72 -2.91 0.41
CA MET A 73 -17.75 -2.44 -0.58
C MET A 73 -18.42 -2.18 -1.94
N LEU A 74 -19.33 -3.06 -2.35
CA LEU A 74 -20.08 -2.90 -3.60
C LEU A 74 -21.00 -1.67 -3.53
N ASP A 75 -21.75 -1.51 -2.44
CA ASP A 75 -22.60 -0.35 -2.19
C ASP A 75 -21.82 0.97 -2.19
N TYR A 76 -20.58 0.93 -1.66
CA TYR A 76 -19.69 2.09 -1.69
C TYR A 76 -19.25 2.42 -3.11
N TYR A 77 -18.85 1.41 -3.88
CA TYR A 77 -18.46 1.55 -5.27
C TYR A 77 -19.59 2.15 -6.11
N GLU A 78 -20.80 1.60 -6.03
CA GLU A 78 -21.97 2.05 -6.81
C GLU A 78 -22.36 3.51 -6.47
N ARG A 79 -22.32 3.88 -5.17
CA ARG A 79 -22.64 5.25 -4.74
C ARG A 79 -21.58 6.29 -5.13
N ASN A 80 -20.37 5.86 -5.40
CA ASN A 80 -19.23 6.73 -5.68
C ASN A 80 -18.57 6.41 -7.05
N SER A 81 -19.32 5.89 -8.01
CA SER A 81 -18.80 5.42 -9.31
C SER A 81 -17.94 6.46 -10.04
N GLU A 82 -18.26 7.75 -9.91
CA GLU A 82 -17.49 8.84 -10.49
C GLU A 82 -16.06 8.98 -9.93
N MET A 83 -15.80 8.46 -8.72
CA MET A 83 -14.46 8.44 -8.12
C MET A 83 -13.60 7.30 -8.66
N PHE A 84 -14.23 6.28 -9.25
CA PHE A 84 -13.57 5.09 -9.75
C PHE A 84 -13.44 5.16 -11.28
N ARG A 85 -12.65 6.14 -11.75
CA ARG A 85 -12.26 6.28 -13.15
C ARG A 85 -10.81 5.87 -13.33
N LEU A 86 -10.55 5.16 -14.41
CA LEU A 86 -9.19 4.72 -14.74
C LEU A 86 -8.32 5.91 -15.13
N HIS A 87 -7.12 5.98 -14.57
CA HIS A 87 -6.09 6.95 -14.94
C HIS A 87 -5.14 6.41 -16.01
N GLU A 88 -5.07 5.09 -16.12
CA GLU A 88 -4.25 4.35 -17.08
C GLU A 88 -5.04 3.21 -17.71
N ALA A 89 -4.53 2.67 -18.80
CA ALA A 89 -5.13 1.51 -19.45
C ALA A 89 -4.85 0.25 -18.61
N ILE A 90 -5.87 -0.60 -18.49
CA ILE A 90 -5.77 -1.91 -17.85
C ILE A 90 -6.21 -3.01 -18.81
N LEU A 91 -5.72 -4.21 -18.59
CA LEU A 91 -6.02 -5.35 -19.45
C LEU A 91 -6.10 -6.67 -18.71
N LYS A 92 -6.80 -7.64 -19.34
CA LYS A 92 -6.76 -9.06 -18.98
C LYS A 92 -6.12 -9.85 -20.11
N GLY A 93 -5.36 -10.88 -19.75
CA GLY A 93 -4.68 -11.65 -20.77
C GLY A 93 -3.63 -12.62 -20.26
N LEU A 94 -2.67 -12.89 -21.13
CA LEU A 94 -1.55 -13.78 -20.89
C LEU A 94 -0.30 -13.20 -21.54
N PHE A 95 0.81 -13.19 -20.82
CA PHE A 95 2.13 -12.86 -21.36
C PHE A 95 3.14 -13.98 -21.14
N LEU A 96 3.86 -14.32 -22.21
CA LEU A 96 4.93 -15.32 -22.22
C LEU A 96 6.20 -14.77 -22.84
N LYS A 97 7.33 -14.99 -22.19
CA LYS A 97 8.66 -14.83 -22.74
C LYS A 97 9.36 -16.18 -22.71
N VAL A 98 9.73 -16.69 -23.91
CA VAL A 98 10.40 -17.99 -24.05
C VAL A 98 11.68 -17.84 -24.87
N PRO A 99 12.73 -18.67 -24.64
CA PRO A 99 13.91 -18.68 -25.48
C PRO A 99 13.58 -18.97 -26.94
N GLU A 100 14.36 -18.43 -27.88
CA GLU A 100 14.17 -18.64 -29.31
C GLU A 100 14.17 -20.13 -29.69
N ASN A 101 15.06 -20.91 -29.05
CA ASN A 101 15.22 -22.35 -29.29
C ASN A 101 14.25 -23.21 -28.46
N THR A 102 13.15 -22.63 -27.97
CA THR A 102 12.17 -23.37 -27.17
C THR A 102 11.54 -24.52 -27.95
N PRO A 103 11.35 -25.71 -27.35
CA PRO A 103 10.75 -26.84 -28.06
C PRO A 103 9.26 -26.58 -28.36
N ASN A 104 8.76 -27.11 -29.46
CA ASN A 104 7.36 -27.06 -29.84
C ASN A 104 6.75 -25.63 -29.94
N LEU A 105 7.52 -24.64 -30.33
CA LEU A 105 7.10 -23.24 -30.49
C LEU A 105 5.82 -23.11 -31.31
N GLY A 106 5.69 -23.90 -32.40
CA GLY A 106 4.48 -23.88 -33.25
C GLY A 106 3.19 -24.32 -32.54
N GLN A 107 3.31 -25.20 -31.55
CA GLN A 107 2.18 -25.58 -30.70
C GLN A 107 1.90 -24.53 -29.62
N LEU A 108 2.95 -23.98 -29.01
CA LEU A 108 2.83 -22.88 -28.06
C LEU A 108 2.07 -21.71 -28.65
N LYS A 109 2.38 -21.32 -29.89
CA LYS A 109 1.70 -20.23 -30.62
C LYS A 109 0.21 -20.52 -30.93
N LYS A 110 -0.21 -21.76 -30.87
CA LYS A 110 -1.65 -22.11 -30.94
C LYS A 110 -2.31 -22.06 -29.56
N TRP A 111 -1.58 -22.45 -28.54
CA TRP A 111 -2.14 -22.53 -27.18
C TRP A 111 -2.25 -21.18 -26.50
N TYR A 112 -1.26 -20.28 -26.63
CA TYR A 112 -1.26 -19.00 -25.89
C TYR A 112 -2.46 -18.09 -26.22
N CYS A 113 -3.15 -18.35 -27.31
CA CYS A 113 -4.40 -17.67 -27.66
C CYS A 113 -5.65 -18.34 -27.11
N SER A 114 -5.49 -19.51 -26.46
CA SER A 114 -6.62 -20.28 -25.98
C SER A 114 -6.99 -19.84 -24.56
N THR A 115 -8.26 -19.50 -24.39
CA THR A 115 -8.85 -19.13 -23.08
C THR A 115 -9.57 -20.29 -22.41
N ASN A 116 -9.66 -21.47 -23.09
CA ASN A 116 -10.31 -22.64 -22.52
C ASN A 116 -9.40 -23.31 -21.45
N PRO A 117 -9.97 -24.00 -20.43
CA PRO A 117 -9.21 -24.61 -19.35
C PRO A 117 -8.13 -25.57 -19.83
N ASP A 118 -8.40 -26.39 -20.83
CA ASP A 118 -7.43 -27.34 -21.39
C ASP A 118 -6.23 -26.65 -22.05
N GLY A 119 -6.47 -25.52 -22.72
CA GLY A 119 -5.43 -24.71 -23.33
C GLY A 119 -4.56 -24.04 -22.28
N VAL A 120 -5.17 -23.46 -21.26
CA VAL A 120 -4.48 -22.82 -20.14
C VAL A 120 -3.60 -23.82 -19.39
N GLU A 121 -4.11 -25.01 -19.08
CA GLU A 121 -3.33 -26.07 -18.41
C GLU A 121 -2.10 -26.50 -19.25
N LYS A 122 -2.25 -26.59 -20.58
CA LYS A 122 -1.12 -26.91 -21.47
C LYS A 122 -0.06 -25.83 -21.48
N ILE A 123 -0.50 -24.55 -21.49
CA ILE A 123 0.43 -23.40 -21.43
C ILE A 123 1.16 -23.40 -20.11
N GLU A 124 0.46 -23.57 -19.00
CA GLU A 124 1.05 -23.57 -17.66
C GLU A 124 2.10 -24.68 -17.53
N LYS A 125 1.76 -25.92 -17.91
CA LYS A 125 2.70 -27.03 -17.90
C LYS A 125 3.92 -26.81 -18.80
N TYR A 126 3.71 -26.14 -19.92
CA TYR A 126 4.78 -25.78 -20.84
C TYR A 126 5.66 -24.66 -20.25
N ALA A 127 5.03 -23.61 -19.71
CA ALA A 127 5.71 -22.46 -19.18
C ALA A 127 6.60 -22.79 -17.98
N LEU A 128 6.14 -23.66 -17.08
CA LEU A 128 6.93 -24.13 -15.93
C LEU A 128 8.28 -24.73 -16.32
N LYS A 129 8.42 -25.26 -17.54
CA LYS A 129 9.63 -25.91 -18.01
C LYS A 129 10.48 -25.04 -18.94
N ASN A 130 9.86 -24.15 -19.69
CA ASN A 130 10.48 -23.52 -20.85
C ASN A 130 10.38 -21.98 -20.85
N ALA A 131 9.49 -21.37 -20.06
CA ALA A 131 9.33 -19.92 -20.07
C ALA A 131 10.34 -19.22 -19.13
N VAL A 132 10.79 -18.06 -19.56
CA VAL A 132 11.55 -17.12 -18.72
C VAL A 132 10.60 -16.24 -17.91
N ILE A 133 9.46 -15.85 -18.54
CA ILE A 133 8.36 -15.13 -17.90
C ILE A 133 7.08 -15.83 -18.32
N TYR A 134 6.19 -16.02 -17.36
CA TYR A 134 4.83 -16.50 -17.53
C TYR A 134 3.93 -15.70 -16.62
N ASP A 135 3.17 -14.79 -17.17
CA ASP A 135 2.21 -13.96 -16.45
C ASP A 135 0.80 -14.30 -16.94
N TYR A 136 0.01 -14.90 -16.05
CA TYR A 136 -1.37 -15.25 -16.28
C TYR A 136 -2.27 -14.23 -15.56
N PHE A 137 -3.11 -13.55 -16.33
CA PHE A 137 -4.01 -12.52 -15.81
C PHE A 137 -5.35 -12.48 -16.56
N TYR A 138 -5.86 -13.63 -16.99
CA TYR A 138 -7.21 -13.73 -17.58
C TYR A 138 -8.32 -13.44 -16.57
N ASP A 139 -8.05 -13.70 -15.30
CA ASP A 139 -8.99 -13.58 -14.18
C ASP A 139 -8.82 -12.28 -13.37
N LYS A 140 -7.80 -11.49 -13.67
CA LYS A 140 -7.52 -10.23 -12.97
C LYS A 140 -7.10 -9.13 -13.94
N TRP A 141 -7.46 -7.90 -13.59
CA TRP A 141 -6.98 -6.71 -14.29
C TRP A 141 -5.57 -6.35 -13.84
N ILE A 142 -4.73 -5.97 -14.78
CA ILE A 142 -3.39 -5.43 -14.51
C ILE A 142 -3.18 -4.15 -15.33
N PRO A 143 -2.37 -3.19 -14.86
CA PRO A 143 -1.96 -2.03 -15.62
C PRO A 143 -1.22 -2.44 -16.90
N PHE A 144 -1.50 -1.75 -18.00
CA PHE A 144 -0.81 -1.99 -19.27
C PHE A 144 0.70 -1.73 -19.17
N GLU A 145 1.08 -0.74 -18.36
CA GLU A 145 2.50 -0.41 -18.16
C GLU A 145 3.30 -1.57 -17.53
N GLU A 146 2.69 -2.39 -16.67
CA GLU A 146 3.37 -3.56 -16.10
C GLU A 146 3.81 -4.55 -17.18
N ILE A 147 3.03 -4.68 -18.25
CA ILE A 147 3.35 -5.55 -19.38
C ILE A 147 4.36 -4.89 -20.32
N VAL A 148 4.16 -3.61 -20.64
CA VAL A 148 5.04 -2.83 -21.53
C VAL A 148 6.49 -2.86 -21.05
N ASN A 149 6.70 -2.70 -19.75
CA ASN A 149 8.04 -2.68 -19.15
C ASN A 149 8.82 -4.00 -19.32
N ASN A 150 8.13 -5.11 -19.57
CA ASN A 150 8.71 -6.42 -19.77
C ASN A 150 8.96 -6.79 -21.26
N ILE A 151 8.46 -5.95 -22.18
CA ILE A 151 8.46 -6.24 -23.62
C ILE A 151 9.27 -5.17 -24.36
N PRO A 152 10.37 -5.53 -25.04
CA PRO A 152 11.19 -4.59 -25.79
C PRO A 152 10.55 -4.27 -27.17
N TYR A 153 9.33 -3.73 -27.14
CA TYR A 153 8.54 -3.32 -28.28
C TYR A 153 8.13 -1.85 -28.13
N GLU A 154 8.08 -1.11 -29.22
CA GLU A 154 7.63 0.28 -29.20
C GLU A 154 6.10 0.30 -29.39
N PHE A 155 5.39 0.34 -28.29
CA PHE A 155 3.91 0.30 -28.28
C PHE A 155 3.28 1.60 -28.81
N GLY A 156 4.01 2.72 -28.76
CA GLY A 156 3.47 4.02 -29.09
C GLY A 156 2.41 4.45 -28.06
N ASP A 157 1.28 4.96 -28.59
CA ASP A 157 0.14 5.31 -27.74
C ASP A 157 -0.62 4.04 -27.31
N ALA A 158 -0.80 3.86 -26.00
CA ALA A 158 -1.45 2.69 -25.40
C ALA A 158 -2.87 2.48 -25.91
N GLU A 159 -3.64 3.57 -26.06
CA GLU A 159 -5.02 3.51 -26.50
C GLU A 159 -5.12 3.01 -27.95
N SER A 160 -4.32 3.57 -28.83
CA SER A 160 -4.25 3.17 -30.25
C SER A 160 -3.79 1.73 -30.41
N PHE A 161 -2.81 1.30 -29.59
CA PHE A 161 -2.35 -0.08 -29.61
C PHE A 161 -3.44 -1.06 -29.19
N LEU A 162 -4.07 -0.84 -28.04
CA LEU A 162 -5.08 -1.73 -27.48
C LEU A 162 -6.33 -1.84 -28.36
N LYS A 163 -6.71 -0.77 -29.04
CA LYS A 163 -7.83 -0.79 -30.00
C LYS A 163 -7.56 -1.64 -31.25
N THR A 164 -6.31 -1.82 -31.61
CA THR A 164 -5.93 -2.47 -32.88
C THR A 164 -5.25 -3.83 -32.69
N HIS A 165 -4.65 -4.10 -31.54
CA HIS A 165 -3.85 -5.29 -31.30
C HIS A 165 -4.36 -6.07 -30.09
N HIS A 166 -5.00 -7.20 -30.33
CA HIS A 166 -5.35 -8.17 -29.28
C HIS A 166 -4.27 -9.24 -29.08
N LYS A 167 -3.28 -9.29 -29.96
CA LYS A 167 -2.17 -10.26 -29.92
C LYS A 167 -0.90 -9.59 -30.38
N LEU A 168 0.20 -9.93 -29.71
CA LEU A 168 1.53 -9.52 -30.10
C LEU A 168 2.45 -10.75 -30.11
N GLU A 169 3.08 -10.99 -31.24
CA GLU A 169 4.10 -12.02 -31.41
C GLU A 169 5.30 -11.43 -32.12
N PHE A 170 6.48 -11.53 -31.51
CA PHE A 170 7.73 -11.19 -32.19
C PHE A 170 8.94 -11.85 -31.51
N ASN A 171 10.04 -11.91 -32.22
CA ASN A 171 11.33 -12.35 -31.74
C ASN A 171 12.28 -11.16 -31.61
N LYS A 172 12.94 -11.05 -30.46
CA LYS A 172 13.97 -10.04 -30.22
C LYS A 172 14.95 -10.52 -29.15
N ASN A 173 16.24 -10.27 -29.37
CA ASN A 173 17.30 -10.60 -28.41
C ASN A 173 17.34 -12.08 -27.99
N GLY A 174 17.03 -13.02 -28.90
CA GLY A 174 17.04 -14.46 -28.62
C GLY A 174 15.82 -14.98 -27.85
N TYR A 175 14.73 -14.20 -27.78
CA TYR A 175 13.49 -14.57 -27.10
C TYR A 175 12.26 -14.30 -27.96
N TRP A 176 11.28 -15.19 -27.87
CA TRP A 176 9.92 -14.93 -28.32
C TRP A 176 9.11 -14.28 -27.22
N TYR A 177 8.38 -13.24 -27.62
CA TYR A 177 7.43 -12.50 -26.78
C TYR A 177 6.03 -12.75 -27.34
N LEU A 178 5.16 -13.30 -26.52
CA LEU A 178 3.80 -13.69 -26.88
C LEU A 178 2.84 -13.04 -25.88
N LEU A 179 2.02 -12.11 -26.34
CA LEU A 179 1.00 -11.43 -25.56
C LEU A 179 -0.35 -11.70 -26.17
N ASN A 180 -1.30 -12.18 -25.38
CA ASN A 180 -2.70 -12.32 -25.73
C ASN A 180 -3.56 -11.46 -24.82
N ILE A 181 -4.30 -10.51 -25.38
CA ILE A 181 -5.18 -9.60 -24.67
C ILE A 181 -6.62 -10.03 -24.94
N THR A 182 -7.35 -10.37 -23.88
CA THR A 182 -8.75 -10.79 -23.98
C THR A 182 -9.74 -9.66 -23.72
N GLU A 183 -9.38 -8.80 -22.77
CA GLU A 183 -10.16 -7.63 -22.41
C GLU A 183 -9.23 -6.45 -22.11
N TYR A 184 -9.70 -5.24 -22.35
CA TYR A 184 -9.01 -4.02 -21.93
C TYR A 184 -10.01 -2.95 -21.54
N ARG A 185 -9.54 -1.97 -20.76
CA ARG A 185 -10.22 -0.72 -20.46
C ARG A 185 -9.25 0.44 -20.65
N LEU A 186 -9.78 1.57 -21.06
CA LEU A 186 -8.99 2.77 -21.40
C LEU A 186 -9.04 3.81 -20.26
N PRO A 187 -8.09 4.74 -20.21
CA PRO A 187 -8.16 5.87 -19.29
C PRO A 187 -9.49 6.63 -19.43
N GLY A 188 -10.08 7.03 -18.32
CA GLY A 188 -11.38 7.71 -18.27
C GLY A 188 -12.60 6.79 -18.25
N GLU A 189 -12.45 5.51 -18.60
CA GLU A 189 -13.54 4.53 -18.44
C GLU A 189 -13.75 4.20 -16.95
N GLU A 190 -14.90 3.61 -16.64
CA GLU A 190 -15.22 3.13 -15.31
C GLU A 190 -14.27 2.00 -14.92
N MET A 191 -13.68 2.12 -13.73
CA MET A 191 -12.78 1.14 -13.16
C MET A 191 -13.59 -0.11 -12.75
N PRO A 192 -13.30 -1.32 -13.24
CA PRO A 192 -14.02 -2.52 -12.83
C PRO A 192 -13.95 -2.72 -11.31
N TYR A 193 -15.05 -3.17 -10.69
CA TYR A 193 -15.15 -3.35 -9.24
C TYR A 193 -14.04 -4.25 -8.67
N ASP A 194 -13.73 -5.37 -9.33
CA ASP A 194 -12.66 -6.28 -8.93
C ASP A 194 -11.27 -5.63 -8.93
N PHE A 195 -11.03 -4.67 -9.82
CA PHE A 195 -9.81 -3.86 -9.82
C PHE A 195 -9.85 -2.77 -8.74
N ALA A 196 -10.99 -2.11 -8.54
CA ALA A 196 -11.19 -1.07 -7.53
C ALA A 196 -11.22 -1.62 -6.10
N ARG A 197 -11.46 -2.91 -5.90
CA ARG A 197 -11.75 -3.55 -4.61
C ARG A 197 -10.71 -3.25 -3.53
N ALA A 198 -9.43 -3.34 -3.86
CA ALA A 198 -8.35 -3.04 -2.91
C ALA A 198 -8.35 -1.56 -2.49
N GLN A 199 -8.57 -0.65 -3.43
CA GLN A 199 -8.67 0.79 -3.18
C GLN A 199 -9.90 1.12 -2.32
N ILE A 200 -11.06 0.49 -2.59
CA ILE A 200 -12.27 0.65 -1.79
C ILE A 200 -12.03 0.21 -0.35
N GLN A 201 -11.42 -0.95 -0.16
CA GLN A 201 -11.09 -1.46 1.17
C GLN A 201 -10.17 -0.50 1.93
N GLU A 202 -9.19 0.10 1.27
CA GLU A 202 -8.31 1.10 1.86
C GLU A 202 -9.06 2.37 2.25
N ILE A 203 -9.90 2.90 1.37
CA ILE A 203 -10.73 4.08 1.62
C ILE A 203 -11.64 3.85 2.83
N LEU A 204 -12.37 2.74 2.86
CA LEU A 204 -13.29 2.40 3.95
C LEU A 204 -12.53 2.21 5.27
N THR A 205 -11.37 1.55 5.24
CA THR A 205 -10.52 1.38 6.41
C THR A 205 -10.05 2.73 6.96
N ASN A 206 -9.60 3.64 6.09
CA ASN A 206 -9.16 4.97 6.48
C ASN A 206 -10.33 5.82 7.01
N SER A 207 -11.50 5.73 6.38
CA SER A 207 -12.72 6.40 6.84
C SER A 207 -13.13 5.93 8.24
N ASN A 208 -13.16 4.61 8.45
CA ASN A 208 -13.48 4.04 9.77
C ASN A 208 -12.47 4.46 10.84
N ARG A 209 -11.19 4.54 10.48
CA ARG A 209 -10.16 5.01 11.40
C ARG A 209 -10.39 6.47 11.81
N LEU A 210 -10.67 7.34 10.85
CA LEU A 210 -10.95 8.76 11.13
C LEU A 210 -12.22 8.96 11.98
N ASN A 211 -13.27 8.19 11.68
CA ASN A 211 -14.50 8.22 12.45
C ASN A 211 -14.28 7.72 13.88
N PHE A 212 -13.53 6.63 14.04
CA PHE A 212 -13.18 6.10 15.35
C PHE A 212 -12.38 7.12 16.20
N ASP A 213 -11.38 7.78 15.63
CA ASP A 213 -10.58 8.79 16.33
C ASP A 213 -11.48 9.95 16.82
N ARG A 214 -12.41 10.41 15.96
CA ARG A 214 -13.38 11.46 16.33
C ARG A 214 -14.32 11.02 17.43
N GLU A 215 -14.91 9.84 17.31
CA GLU A 215 -15.81 9.28 18.32
C GLU A 215 -15.09 9.07 19.67
N LEU A 216 -13.83 8.63 19.63
CA LEU A 216 -13.02 8.46 20.83
C LEU A 216 -12.83 9.79 21.56
N GLU A 217 -12.43 10.85 20.85
CA GLU A 217 -12.27 12.18 21.44
C GLU A 217 -13.57 12.74 22.00
N GLU A 218 -14.67 12.64 21.26
CA GLU A 218 -15.99 13.09 21.71
C GLU A 218 -16.48 12.32 22.94
N ASN A 219 -16.27 11.00 22.98
CA ASN A 219 -16.67 10.18 24.13
C ASN A 219 -15.84 10.51 25.37
N LEU A 220 -14.49 10.63 25.21
CA LEU A 220 -13.61 11.01 26.32
C LEU A 220 -14.01 12.38 26.90
N TYR A 221 -14.28 13.36 26.02
CA TYR A 221 -14.71 14.68 26.45
C TYR A 221 -16.05 14.64 27.19
N ARG A 222 -17.06 13.95 26.62
CA ARG A 222 -18.40 13.81 27.21
C ARG A 222 -18.37 13.10 28.55
N ASP A 223 -17.54 12.06 28.68
CA ASP A 223 -17.43 11.31 29.93
C ASP A 223 -16.75 12.15 31.04
N ALA A 224 -15.72 12.93 30.66
CA ALA A 224 -15.06 13.85 31.59
C ALA A 224 -15.97 15.03 32.02
N GLU A 225 -16.88 15.50 31.17
CA GLU A 225 -17.92 16.47 31.58
C GLU A 225 -18.91 15.86 32.57
N LYS A 226 -19.38 14.63 32.33
CA LYS A 226 -20.33 13.94 33.19
C LYS A 226 -19.73 13.57 34.55
N SER A 227 -18.46 13.17 34.60
CA SER A 227 -17.77 12.85 35.86
C SER A 227 -17.39 14.09 36.66
N GLY A 228 -17.43 15.27 36.06
CA GLY A 228 -17.03 16.53 36.71
C GLY A 228 -15.52 16.76 36.74
N ASP A 229 -14.74 15.97 35.97
CA ASP A 229 -13.30 16.14 35.83
C ASP A 229 -12.92 17.41 35.09
N ILE A 230 -13.87 17.94 34.28
CA ILE A 230 -13.72 19.22 33.56
C ILE A 230 -14.52 20.29 34.27
N LYS A 231 -13.86 21.37 34.70
CA LYS A 231 -14.49 22.57 35.24
C LYS A 231 -14.22 23.77 34.34
N TRP A 232 -15.28 24.32 33.76
CA TRP A 232 -15.17 25.52 32.96
C TRP A 232 -15.04 26.74 33.86
N LEU A 233 -13.96 27.48 33.77
CA LEU A 233 -13.69 28.69 34.54
C LEU A 233 -14.21 29.95 33.86
N TYR A 234 -14.64 29.84 32.59
CA TYR A 234 -15.33 30.93 31.89
C TYR A 234 -16.49 30.38 31.07
N LYS A 235 -17.52 31.22 30.87
CA LYS A 235 -18.64 30.91 29.99
C LYS A 235 -18.25 31.31 28.56
N GLY A 236 -18.05 30.34 27.67
CA GLY A 236 -17.86 30.60 26.24
C GLY A 236 -19.15 31.02 25.55
N GLU A 237 -19.10 31.53 24.33
CA GLU A 237 -20.24 32.04 23.54
C GLU A 237 -21.45 31.10 23.45
N LYS A 238 -21.30 29.80 23.58
CA LYS A 238 -22.39 28.82 23.61
C LYS A 238 -23.33 28.92 24.85
N SER A 239 -22.89 29.62 25.91
CA SER A 239 -23.70 29.85 27.09
C SER A 239 -24.65 31.06 26.92
N ILE A 240 -24.42 31.92 25.95
CA ILE A 240 -25.18 33.15 25.70
C ILE A 240 -26.49 32.84 24.96
N GLU A 241 -26.50 31.87 24.05
CA GLU A 241 -27.72 31.48 23.31
C GLU A 241 -28.79 30.81 24.16
N LYS A 242 -28.41 30.16 25.27
CA LYS A 242 -29.41 29.51 26.17
C LYS A 242 -30.04 30.44 27.19
N GLU A 243 -29.44 31.58 27.50
CA GLU A 243 -30.01 32.60 28.40
C GLU A 243 -30.90 33.62 27.67
N SER A 244 -30.83 33.70 26.34
CA SER A 244 -31.64 34.63 25.53
C SER A 244 -33.02 34.10 25.14
N ILE A 245 -33.39 32.88 25.57
CA ILE A 245 -34.70 32.23 25.29
C ILE A 245 -35.44 31.94 26.61
N LYS A 246 -35.32 32.83 27.55
CA LYS A 246 -36.23 32.95 28.71
C LYS A 246 -36.72 34.41 28.74
#